data_d2965e1e285811bae2f8c23b9e316a9a
#
_entry.id   d2965e1e285811bae2f8c23b9e316a9a
#
_cell.length_a   1.000
_cell.length_b   1.000
_cell.length_c   1.000
_cell.angle_alpha   90.00
_cell.angle_beta   90.00
_cell.angle_gamma   90.00
#
_symmetry.space_group_name_H-M   'P 1'
#
loop_
_entity.id
_entity.type
_entity.pdbx_description
1 polymer ?
#
loop_
_entity_poly.entity_id
_entity_poly.type
_entity_poly.pdbx_seq_one_letter_code
_entity_poly.pdbx_strand_id
1 'polypeptide(L)'
;MKHIKRSVSLLLLVALLTALFAGVTFQASAKNTNKRDTLCTSLSTMAKAYYTGAYTYDKLSALAGGNTDCVASMNSALYKSLQKLMSSTQTDSVSYKSLTKYWPTTDNNILFYADQTGSNYNREHVWPKSRASFYQKNGGCDLHHLRPANQTVNSTRYNYTMGYVNGVINGCSTANYGGRTVLWYSAGNDLVEVRDNVKGDVARILLYVYCRWGQPNLYQNVAEKDLPAFDSDDDANNGKKVIESLDTLLKWCKSDPVDTWEMTRNDEVQNVQGNRNVFIDYPEYAWLVFGQDIPNDMKTPSGEAAHAAPACDHVWDAGKVTTEPTCTEAGVKTYTCSKCGNTKTEELPALGHIDENKDALCDRCGAKLGEDPKPTGNKYVKAAS
;
A
#
# COMPACT_ATOMS: atom_id res chain seq x y z
N MET A 1 -51.54 1.18 43.52
CA MET A 1 -50.43 0.23 43.26
C MET A 1 -49.95 0.14 41.81
N LYS A 2 -50.73 0.48 40.77
CA LYS A 2 -50.25 0.45 39.38
C LYS A 2 -49.32 1.58 38.98
N HIS A 3 -49.40 2.75 39.62
CA HIS A 3 -48.51 3.92 39.31
C HIS A 3 -47.09 3.83 39.89
N ILE A 4 -46.93 3.13 41.02
CA ILE A 4 -45.62 2.98 41.66
C ILE A 4 -44.74 2.04 40.86
N LYS A 5 -45.31 0.97 40.25
CA LYS A 5 -44.49 0.02 39.43
C LYS A 5 -43.97 0.63 38.13
N ARG A 6 -44.68 1.61 37.54
CA ARG A 6 -44.18 2.31 36.31
C ARG A 6 -43.07 3.31 36.62
N SER A 7 -43.11 3.97 37.77
CA SER A 7 -42.08 4.92 38.17
C SER A 7 -40.75 4.24 38.51
N VAL A 8 -40.80 3.04 39.15
CA VAL A 8 -39.59 2.28 39.48
C VAL A 8 -38.93 1.71 38.24
N SER A 9 -39.72 1.26 37.22
CA SER A 9 -39.16 0.75 35.97
C SER A 9 -38.52 1.89 35.12
N LEU A 10 -39.07 3.10 35.17
CA LEU A 10 -38.52 4.23 34.45
C LEU A 10 -37.22 4.74 35.10
N LEU A 11 -37.15 4.76 36.42
CA LEU A 11 -35.95 5.11 37.18
C LEU A 11 -34.82 4.09 36.99
N LEU A 12 -35.14 2.80 36.92
CA LEU A 12 -34.15 1.76 36.63
C LEU A 12 -33.64 1.85 35.18
N LEU A 13 -34.49 2.20 34.21
CA LEU A 13 -34.08 2.38 32.82
C LEU A 13 -33.19 3.60 32.65
N VAL A 14 -33.50 4.72 33.34
CA VAL A 14 -32.65 5.91 33.32
C VAL A 14 -31.34 5.68 34.03
N ALA A 15 -31.33 4.93 35.16
CA ALA A 15 -30.10 4.55 35.85
C ALA A 15 -29.23 3.59 35.01
N LEU A 16 -29.83 2.68 34.24
CA LEU A 16 -29.09 1.81 33.32
C LEU A 16 -28.52 2.57 32.10
N LEU A 17 -29.25 3.55 31.57
CA LEU A 17 -28.79 4.40 30.49
C LEU A 17 -27.67 5.35 30.97
N THR A 18 -27.75 5.91 32.17
CA THR A 18 -26.68 6.74 32.71
C THR A 18 -25.42 5.93 33.08
N ALA A 19 -25.56 4.66 33.48
CA ALA A 19 -24.41 3.78 33.71
C ALA A 19 -23.71 3.38 32.39
N LEU A 20 -24.46 3.27 31.30
CA LEU A 20 -23.87 3.02 29.95
C LEU A 20 -23.13 4.25 29.38
N PHE A 21 -23.54 5.47 29.77
CA PHE A 21 -22.86 6.71 29.35
C PHE A 21 -21.75 7.16 30.33
N ALA A 22 -21.74 6.67 31.57
CA ALA A 22 -20.69 7.01 32.54
C ALA A 22 -19.38 6.25 32.36
N GLY A 23 -19.34 5.28 31.42
CA GLY A 23 -18.14 4.52 31.09
C GLY A 23 -17.37 5.05 29.88
N VAL A 24 -17.91 6.02 29.16
CA VAL A 24 -17.17 6.74 28.12
C VAL A 24 -16.56 7.99 28.74
N THR A 25 -15.54 7.79 29.55
CA THR A 25 -14.59 8.88 29.75
C THR A 25 -13.96 9.13 28.40
N PHE A 26 -14.30 10.26 27.78
CA PHE A 26 -13.43 10.88 26.79
C PHE A 26 -12.07 11.02 27.47
N GLN A 27 -11.20 10.03 27.29
CA GLN A 27 -9.79 10.25 27.56
C GLN A 27 -9.41 11.40 26.63
N ALA A 28 -9.10 12.54 27.23
CA ALA A 28 -8.43 13.58 26.51
C ALA A 28 -7.29 12.91 25.77
N SER A 29 -7.32 12.97 24.44
CA SER A 29 -6.33 12.31 23.59
C SER A 29 -4.95 12.65 24.13
N ALA A 30 -4.25 11.66 24.67
CA ALA A 30 -2.88 11.85 25.10
C ALA A 30 -2.12 12.27 23.84
N LYS A 31 -1.40 13.40 23.93
CA LYS A 31 -0.53 13.86 22.85
C LYS A 31 0.30 12.66 22.39
N ASN A 32 0.28 12.36 21.09
CA ASN A 32 1.08 11.28 20.54
C ASN A 32 2.57 11.52 20.82
N THR A 33 3.10 10.82 21.82
CA THR A 33 4.50 10.91 22.25
C THR A 33 5.31 9.71 21.79
N ASN A 34 4.67 8.74 21.12
CA ASN A 34 5.35 7.58 20.59
C ASN A 34 6.32 7.99 19.50
N LYS A 35 7.47 7.33 19.47
CA LYS A 35 8.51 7.60 18.49
C LYS A 35 8.27 6.76 17.25
N ARG A 36 8.54 7.34 16.10
CA ARG A 36 8.83 6.57 14.90
C ARG A 36 10.05 5.67 15.16
N ASP A 37 10.14 4.58 14.44
CA ASP A 37 11.19 3.55 14.56
C ASP A 37 11.11 2.70 15.85
N THR A 38 10.12 2.92 16.73
CA THR A 38 9.88 2.00 17.85
C THR A 38 8.90 0.93 17.39
N LEU A 39 9.39 -0.28 17.16
CA LEU A 39 8.58 -1.41 16.68
C LEU A 39 7.30 -1.57 17.50
N CYS A 40 6.16 -1.63 16.82
CA CYS A 40 4.88 -1.96 17.44
C CYS A 40 4.75 -3.48 17.58
N THR A 41 4.65 -3.98 18.81
CA THR A 41 4.60 -5.43 19.11
C THR A 41 3.25 -5.89 19.61
N SER A 42 2.25 -5.02 19.62
CA SER A 42 0.88 -5.37 20.01
C SER A 42 -0.14 -4.43 19.41
N LEU A 43 -1.31 -4.97 19.09
CA LEU A 43 -2.47 -4.17 18.72
C LEU A 43 -2.92 -3.29 19.89
N SER A 44 -3.32 -2.07 19.57
CA SER A 44 -3.95 -1.17 20.54
C SER A 44 -5.30 -1.73 21.02
N THR A 45 -5.81 -1.20 22.12
CA THR A 45 -7.16 -1.55 22.61
C THR A 45 -8.23 -1.18 21.56
N MET A 46 -8.07 -0.06 20.87
CA MET A 46 -9.00 0.39 19.84
C MET A 46 -8.94 -0.55 18.64
N ALA A 47 -7.75 -0.95 18.20
CA ALA A 47 -7.59 -1.93 17.13
C ALA A 47 -8.28 -3.25 17.46
N LYS A 48 -8.04 -3.81 18.66
CA LYS A 48 -8.70 -5.05 19.12
C LYS A 48 -10.23 -4.95 19.13
N ALA A 49 -10.78 -3.79 19.48
CA ALA A 49 -12.22 -3.56 19.53
C ALA A 49 -12.84 -3.33 18.15
N TYR A 50 -12.05 -2.95 17.15
CA TYR A 50 -12.53 -2.66 15.80
C TYR A 50 -12.87 -3.93 15.00
N TYR A 51 -12.09 -4.99 15.17
CA TYR A 51 -12.24 -6.24 14.41
C TYR A 51 -13.18 -7.21 15.11
N THR A 52 -14.49 -7.10 14.85
CA THR A 52 -15.52 -7.90 15.51
C THR A 52 -16.45 -8.61 14.52
N GLY A 53 -17.18 -9.60 15.00
CA GLY A 53 -18.21 -10.28 14.21
C GLY A 53 -17.66 -11.02 12.99
N ALA A 54 -18.00 -10.56 11.79
CA ALA A 54 -17.52 -11.12 10.53
C ALA A 54 -16.10 -10.65 10.15
N TYR A 55 -15.56 -9.69 10.88
CA TYR A 55 -14.30 -9.03 10.58
C TYR A 55 -13.17 -9.39 11.57
N THR A 56 -13.30 -10.45 12.35
CA THR A 56 -12.16 -10.97 13.14
C THR A 56 -11.04 -11.43 12.22
N TYR A 57 -9.80 -11.41 12.73
CA TYR A 57 -8.63 -11.80 11.94
C TYR A 57 -8.81 -13.19 11.30
N ASP A 58 -9.23 -14.21 12.08
CA ASP A 58 -9.42 -15.57 11.58
C ASP A 58 -10.41 -15.64 10.41
N LYS A 59 -11.52 -14.88 10.50
CA LYS A 59 -12.53 -14.88 9.45
C LYS A 59 -12.07 -14.14 8.20
N LEU A 60 -11.32 -13.06 8.36
CA LEU A 60 -10.78 -12.30 7.23
C LEU A 60 -9.63 -13.04 6.56
N SER A 61 -8.69 -13.59 7.32
CA SER A 61 -7.57 -14.36 6.78
C SER A 61 -8.03 -15.65 6.07
N ALA A 62 -9.10 -16.28 6.56
CA ALA A 62 -9.73 -17.42 5.89
C ALA A 62 -10.31 -17.08 4.50
N LEU A 63 -10.51 -15.81 4.18
CA LEU A 63 -10.91 -15.33 2.86
C LEU A 63 -9.71 -15.05 1.95
N ALA A 64 -8.48 -15.32 2.41
CA ALA A 64 -7.28 -15.23 1.57
C ALA A 64 -7.43 -16.15 0.35
N GLY A 65 -6.90 -15.74 -0.77
CA GLY A 65 -7.09 -16.44 -2.06
C GLY A 65 -7.26 -15.43 -3.19
N GLY A 66 -6.64 -14.27 -3.00
CA GLY A 66 -6.55 -13.23 -4.02
C GLY A 66 -5.78 -13.71 -5.24
N ASN A 67 -5.83 -12.92 -6.28
CA ASN A 67 -5.10 -13.13 -7.51
C ASN A 67 -3.84 -12.27 -7.49
N THR A 68 -2.78 -12.75 -8.13
CA THR A 68 -1.57 -11.96 -8.33
C THR A 68 -1.79 -10.75 -9.26
N ASP A 69 -2.84 -10.75 -10.09
CA ASP A 69 -3.29 -9.56 -10.81
C ASP A 69 -4.06 -8.61 -9.87
N CYS A 70 -3.59 -7.38 -9.75
CA CYS A 70 -4.16 -6.40 -8.83
C CYS A 70 -5.62 -6.04 -9.15
N VAL A 71 -5.99 -6.01 -10.42
CA VAL A 71 -7.39 -5.74 -10.85
C VAL A 71 -8.27 -6.93 -10.50
N ALA A 72 -7.81 -8.15 -10.76
CA ALA A 72 -8.52 -9.37 -10.40
C ALA A 72 -8.64 -9.53 -8.88
N SER A 73 -7.62 -9.13 -8.11
CA SER A 73 -7.62 -9.16 -6.64
C SER A 73 -8.72 -8.28 -6.04
N MET A 74 -9.12 -7.20 -6.70
CA MET A 74 -10.26 -6.36 -6.26
C MET A 74 -11.59 -7.13 -6.24
N ASN A 75 -11.67 -8.28 -6.92
CA ASN A 75 -12.82 -9.17 -6.91
C ASN A 75 -12.77 -10.24 -5.83
N SER A 76 -11.63 -10.40 -5.14
CA SER A 76 -11.47 -11.40 -4.08
C SER A 76 -12.39 -11.12 -2.88
N ALA A 77 -12.71 -12.18 -2.14
CA ALA A 77 -13.58 -12.08 -0.95
C ALA A 77 -12.91 -11.26 0.14
N LEU A 78 -11.60 -11.42 0.35
CA LEU A 78 -10.84 -10.67 1.34
C LEU A 78 -10.82 -9.17 1.01
N TYR A 79 -10.45 -8.80 -0.22
CA TYR A 79 -10.45 -7.39 -0.63
C TYR A 79 -11.81 -6.73 -0.39
N LYS A 80 -12.90 -7.35 -0.86
CA LYS A 80 -14.27 -6.82 -0.68
C LYS A 80 -14.66 -6.68 0.78
N SER A 81 -14.25 -7.63 1.62
CA SER A 81 -14.53 -7.58 3.07
C SER A 81 -13.76 -6.46 3.77
N LEU A 82 -12.47 -6.28 3.46
CA LEU A 82 -11.66 -5.18 3.98
C LEU A 82 -12.19 -3.83 3.49
N GLN A 83 -12.51 -3.70 2.20
CA GLN A 83 -13.10 -2.49 1.65
C GLN A 83 -14.42 -2.13 2.33
N LYS A 84 -15.29 -3.14 2.53
CA LYS A 84 -16.57 -2.96 3.23
C LYS A 84 -16.36 -2.54 4.68
N LEU A 85 -15.43 -3.19 5.40
CA LEU A 85 -15.10 -2.82 6.79
C LEU A 85 -14.69 -1.34 6.86
N MET A 86 -13.66 -0.95 6.12
CA MET A 86 -13.15 0.43 6.11
C MET A 86 -14.19 1.45 5.64
N SER A 87 -15.09 1.06 4.74
CA SER A 87 -16.14 1.96 4.21
C SER A 87 -17.29 2.15 5.19
N SER A 88 -17.78 1.05 5.79
CA SER A 88 -18.95 1.08 6.66
C SER A 88 -18.67 1.67 8.04
N THR A 89 -17.41 1.65 8.46
CA THR A 89 -16.99 2.24 9.74
C THR A 89 -16.55 3.69 9.63
N GLN A 90 -16.35 4.21 8.44
CA GLN A 90 -16.10 5.64 8.24
C GLN A 90 -17.41 6.41 8.41
N THR A 91 -17.63 6.93 9.62
CA THR A 91 -18.84 7.66 10.02
C THR A 91 -18.76 9.14 9.71
N ASP A 92 -17.54 9.67 9.69
CA ASP A 92 -17.30 11.09 9.51
C ASP A 92 -16.37 11.38 8.33
N SER A 93 -16.60 12.51 7.70
CA SER A 93 -15.73 13.06 6.65
C SER A 93 -15.15 14.39 7.08
N VAL A 94 -13.85 14.52 6.91
CA VAL A 94 -13.13 15.76 7.21
C VAL A 94 -13.15 16.65 5.97
N SER A 95 -13.48 17.93 6.13
CA SER A 95 -13.36 18.85 5.00
C SER A 95 -11.90 19.19 4.71
N TYR A 96 -11.55 19.37 3.45
CA TYR A 96 -10.20 19.77 3.05
C TYR A 96 -9.69 21.03 3.75
N LYS A 97 -10.60 21.97 4.02
CA LYS A 97 -10.27 23.22 4.72
C LYS A 97 -9.95 23.00 6.20
N SER A 98 -10.67 22.12 6.87
CA SER A 98 -10.52 21.86 8.31
C SER A 98 -9.51 20.77 8.67
N LEU A 99 -8.97 20.07 7.68
CA LEU A 99 -8.12 18.90 7.88
C LEU A 99 -6.89 19.19 8.75
N THR A 100 -6.26 20.35 8.54
CA THR A 100 -5.03 20.73 9.27
C THR A 100 -5.21 20.87 10.77
N LYS A 101 -6.44 21.09 11.26
CA LYS A 101 -6.72 21.19 12.70
C LYS A 101 -6.52 19.87 13.46
N TYR A 102 -6.52 18.73 12.75
CA TYR A 102 -6.34 17.42 13.38
C TYR A 102 -4.87 17.01 13.49
N TRP A 103 -3.98 17.57 12.69
CA TRP A 103 -2.57 17.15 12.66
C TRP A 103 -1.79 17.34 13.97
N PRO A 104 -2.10 18.32 14.84
CA PRO A 104 -1.48 18.35 16.17
C PRO A 104 -1.75 17.07 16.99
N THR A 105 -2.90 16.45 16.78
CA THR A 105 -3.29 15.20 17.47
C THR A 105 -2.88 13.97 16.68
N THR A 106 -3.29 13.88 15.41
CA THR A 106 -3.05 12.69 14.60
C THR A 106 -1.58 12.51 14.23
N ASP A 107 -0.87 13.59 13.96
CA ASP A 107 0.50 13.56 13.42
C ASP A 107 1.54 14.21 14.37
N ASN A 108 1.13 14.70 15.53
CA ASN A 108 1.99 15.42 16.48
C ASN A 108 2.82 16.53 15.81
N ASN A 109 2.27 17.16 14.75
CA ASN A 109 2.95 18.12 13.88
C ASN A 109 4.24 17.58 13.22
N ILE A 110 4.40 16.27 13.09
CA ILE A 110 5.53 15.68 12.39
C ILE A 110 5.29 15.80 10.88
N LEU A 111 6.22 16.40 10.19
CA LEU A 111 6.26 16.51 8.74
C LEU A 111 6.62 15.14 8.15
N PHE A 112 5.71 14.55 7.41
CA PHE A 112 5.71 13.13 7.03
C PHE A 112 7.04 12.61 6.47
N TYR A 113 7.51 13.19 5.38
CA TYR A 113 8.77 12.75 4.75
C TYR A 113 10.02 13.18 5.53
N ALA A 114 9.92 14.26 6.27
CA ALA A 114 11.04 14.82 7.02
C ALA A 114 11.24 14.15 8.38
N ASP A 115 10.18 13.55 8.94
CA ASP A 115 10.18 12.98 10.27
C ASP A 115 10.71 13.97 11.33
N GLN A 116 10.25 15.19 11.25
CA GLN A 116 10.58 16.31 12.14
C GLN A 116 9.35 17.14 12.38
N THR A 117 9.21 17.70 13.58
CA THR A 117 8.13 18.62 13.90
C THR A 117 8.27 19.91 13.08
N GLY A 118 7.14 20.43 12.62
CA GLY A 118 7.09 21.69 11.87
C GLY A 118 5.71 22.34 11.93
N SER A 119 5.65 23.63 11.60
CA SER A 119 4.41 24.42 11.61
C SER A 119 3.95 24.87 10.22
N ASN A 120 4.85 24.96 9.26
CA ASN A 120 4.56 25.35 7.87
C ASN A 120 4.38 24.11 7.01
N TYR A 121 3.21 23.50 7.11
CA TYR A 121 2.94 22.28 6.36
C TYR A 121 1.96 22.51 5.22
N ASN A 122 2.19 21.75 4.16
CA ASN A 122 1.28 21.56 3.05
C ASN A 122 0.50 20.25 3.27
N ARG A 123 -0.57 20.06 2.51
CA ARG A 123 -1.40 18.86 2.51
C ARG A 123 -0.82 17.89 1.48
N GLU A 124 -0.06 16.92 1.96
CA GLU A 124 0.46 15.87 1.10
C GLU A 124 -0.61 14.82 0.81
N HIS A 125 -0.86 14.57 -0.47
CA HIS A 125 -1.61 13.43 -0.94
C HIS A 125 -0.60 12.33 -1.29
N VAL A 126 -0.36 11.40 -0.38
CA VAL A 126 0.64 10.33 -0.59
C VAL A 126 0.36 9.56 -1.89
N TRP A 127 -0.89 9.25 -2.17
CA TRP A 127 -1.36 8.93 -3.52
C TRP A 127 -1.61 10.24 -4.27
N PRO A 128 -0.84 10.57 -5.29
CA PRO A 128 -0.94 11.88 -5.92
C PRO A 128 -2.34 12.20 -6.43
N LYS A 129 -2.82 13.39 -6.10
CA LYS A 129 -4.14 13.85 -6.52
C LYS A 129 -4.33 13.77 -8.03
N SER A 130 -3.30 14.11 -8.81
CA SER A 130 -3.33 14.07 -10.27
C SER A 130 -3.46 12.65 -10.83
N ARG A 131 -3.12 11.64 -10.03
CA ARG A 131 -3.20 10.23 -10.36
C ARG A 131 -4.38 9.51 -9.68
N ALA A 132 -5.41 10.23 -9.20
CA ALA A 132 -6.52 9.67 -8.44
C ALA A 132 -7.88 9.98 -9.07
N SER A 133 -8.73 8.95 -9.15
CA SER A 133 -10.14 9.10 -9.56
C SER A 133 -11.10 9.28 -8.36
N PHE A 134 -10.66 8.93 -7.14
CA PHE A 134 -11.48 8.95 -5.91
C PHE A 134 -11.56 10.32 -5.24
N TYR A 135 -10.82 11.28 -5.71
CA TYR A 135 -10.71 12.62 -5.11
C TYR A 135 -12.06 13.29 -4.85
N GLN A 136 -13.00 13.16 -5.80
CA GLN A 136 -14.35 13.70 -5.67
C GLN A 136 -15.24 12.92 -4.68
N LYS A 137 -14.80 11.75 -4.21
CA LYS A 137 -15.53 10.88 -3.29
C LYS A 137 -15.06 11.02 -1.84
N ASN A 138 -14.57 12.19 -1.42
CA ASN A 138 -13.98 12.47 -0.10
C ASN A 138 -12.63 11.80 0.19
N GLY A 139 -12.11 10.94 -0.67
CA GLY A 139 -10.80 10.32 -0.50
C GLY A 139 -9.66 11.35 -0.49
N GLY A 140 -9.84 12.47 -1.18
CA GLY A 140 -8.91 13.62 -1.12
C GLY A 140 -8.90 14.36 0.21
N CYS A 141 -9.71 13.96 1.20
CA CYS A 141 -9.76 14.50 2.55
C CYS A 141 -9.59 13.43 3.62
N ASP A 142 -9.27 12.19 3.23
CA ASP A 142 -9.11 11.06 4.15
C ASP A 142 -7.81 11.20 4.94
N LEU A 143 -7.92 11.22 6.26
CA LEU A 143 -6.77 11.39 7.17
C LEU A 143 -5.78 10.21 7.12
N HIS A 144 -6.21 9.00 6.72
CA HIS A 144 -5.27 7.90 6.48
C HIS A 144 -4.35 8.17 5.29
N HIS A 145 -4.81 8.96 4.34
CA HIS A 145 -4.11 9.26 3.10
C HIS A 145 -3.40 10.63 3.15
N LEU A 146 -4.04 11.67 3.69
CA LEU A 146 -3.46 13.00 3.77
C LEU A 146 -2.53 13.15 4.97
N ARG A 147 -1.35 13.73 4.71
CA ARG A 147 -0.29 13.89 5.70
C ARG A 147 0.23 15.34 5.70
N PRO A 148 0.66 15.84 6.87
CA PRO A 148 1.40 17.11 6.90
C PRO A 148 2.79 16.92 6.27
N ALA A 149 3.16 17.75 5.31
CA ALA A 149 4.48 17.72 4.70
C ALA A 149 5.06 19.14 4.57
N ASN A 150 6.37 19.28 4.59
CA ASN A 150 7.01 20.54 4.24
C ASN A 150 6.67 20.92 2.81
N GLN A 151 6.36 22.19 2.56
CA GLN A 151 5.91 22.66 1.25
C GLN A 151 6.95 22.38 0.13
N THR A 152 8.23 22.67 0.39
CA THR A 152 9.29 22.45 -0.60
C THR A 152 9.49 20.97 -0.87
N VAL A 153 9.54 20.15 0.18
CA VAL A 153 9.67 18.70 0.06
C VAL A 153 8.51 18.11 -0.72
N ASN A 154 7.27 18.54 -0.40
CA ASN A 154 6.07 18.11 -1.10
C ASN A 154 6.07 18.52 -2.59
N SER A 155 6.48 19.75 -2.88
CA SER A 155 6.62 20.21 -4.27
C SER A 155 7.68 19.41 -5.04
N THR A 156 8.79 19.04 -4.39
CA THR A 156 9.84 18.22 -5.00
C THR A 156 9.39 16.77 -5.20
N ARG A 157 8.61 16.22 -4.24
CA ARG A 157 8.01 14.90 -4.38
C ARG A 157 7.13 14.82 -5.63
N TYR A 158 6.49 15.91 -5.99
CA TYR A 158 5.65 16.01 -7.18
C TYR A 158 4.60 14.89 -7.22
N ASN A 159 4.35 14.28 -8.37
CA ASN A 159 3.50 13.10 -8.53
C ASN A 159 4.28 11.84 -8.92
N TYR A 160 5.57 11.81 -8.65
CA TYR A 160 6.43 10.68 -9.02
C TYR A 160 5.97 9.37 -8.36
N THR A 161 6.22 8.27 -9.07
CA THR A 161 6.06 6.90 -8.58
C THR A 161 7.03 6.64 -7.43
N MET A 162 6.58 5.96 -6.38
CA MET A 162 7.43 5.53 -5.27
C MET A 162 8.30 4.35 -5.71
N GLY A 163 9.62 4.42 -5.49
CA GLY A 163 10.53 3.38 -5.91
C GLY A 163 11.94 3.59 -5.43
N TYR A 164 12.84 2.71 -5.79
CA TYR A 164 14.26 2.79 -5.42
C TYR A 164 15.00 3.73 -6.38
N VAL A 165 15.63 4.75 -5.84
CA VAL A 165 16.37 5.80 -6.58
C VAL A 165 17.81 5.91 -6.06
N ASN A 166 17.98 5.95 -4.74
CA ASN A 166 19.28 6.09 -4.10
C ASN A 166 20.14 4.84 -4.31
N GLY A 167 21.32 5.02 -4.90
CA GLY A 167 22.21 3.92 -5.24
C GLY A 167 21.78 3.07 -6.45
N VAL A 168 20.61 3.35 -7.05
CA VAL A 168 20.06 2.63 -8.21
C VAL A 168 20.16 3.49 -9.47
N ILE A 169 19.87 4.80 -9.36
CA ILE A 169 19.89 5.74 -10.47
C ILE A 169 21.07 6.68 -10.35
N ASN A 170 21.98 6.62 -11.29
CA ASN A 170 23.13 7.54 -11.34
C ASN A 170 22.66 8.98 -11.56
N GLY A 171 23.24 9.92 -10.77
CA GLY A 171 22.95 11.34 -10.90
C GLY A 171 21.54 11.73 -10.45
N CYS A 172 20.91 10.95 -9.57
CA CYS A 172 19.64 11.34 -8.96
C CYS A 172 19.79 12.63 -8.13
N SER A 173 18.70 13.38 -8.06
CA SER A 173 18.60 14.59 -7.26
C SER A 173 18.07 14.27 -5.85
N THR A 174 18.29 15.21 -4.92
CA THR A 174 17.82 15.06 -3.53
C THR A 174 17.01 16.27 -3.07
N ALA A 175 16.08 16.05 -2.15
CA ALA A 175 15.48 17.10 -1.35
C ALA A 175 15.96 16.99 0.10
N ASN A 176 16.29 18.12 0.70
CA ASN A 176 16.81 18.21 2.06
C ASN A 176 15.87 18.99 2.97
N TYR A 177 15.78 18.58 4.23
CA TYR A 177 15.09 19.31 5.29
C TYR A 177 15.76 19.06 6.62
N GLY A 178 15.94 20.14 7.41
CA GLY A 178 16.57 20.04 8.74
C GLY A 178 17.98 19.47 8.72
N GLY A 179 18.76 19.77 7.66
CA GLY A 179 20.15 19.33 7.54
C GLY A 179 20.35 17.88 7.08
N ARG A 180 19.28 17.18 6.66
CA ARG A 180 19.37 15.80 6.17
C ARG A 180 18.58 15.60 4.87
N THR A 181 18.97 14.62 4.07
CA THR A 181 18.25 14.20 2.88
C THR A 181 16.95 13.49 3.29
N VAL A 182 15.84 13.87 2.69
CA VAL A 182 14.51 13.33 2.98
C VAL A 182 13.87 12.66 1.77
N LEU A 183 14.29 13.03 0.55
CA LEU A 183 13.89 12.38 -0.70
C LEU A 183 15.08 12.25 -1.63
N TRP A 184 15.10 11.16 -2.41
CA TRP A 184 15.90 10.99 -3.61
C TRP A 184 14.95 10.88 -4.79
N TYR A 185 15.20 11.58 -5.90
CA TYR A 185 14.28 11.57 -7.03
C TYR A 185 14.97 11.66 -8.38
N SER A 186 14.32 11.15 -9.38
CA SER A 186 14.73 11.21 -10.77
C SER A 186 13.55 11.59 -11.65
N ALA A 187 13.47 12.87 -12.02
CA ALA A 187 12.37 13.36 -12.86
C ALA A 187 12.32 12.64 -14.22
N GLY A 188 13.49 12.35 -14.82
CA GLY A 188 13.56 11.65 -16.11
C GLY A 188 13.09 10.18 -16.06
N ASN A 189 12.96 9.60 -14.86
CA ASN A 189 12.48 8.24 -14.63
C ASN A 189 11.12 8.20 -13.91
N ASP A 190 10.52 9.36 -13.63
CA ASP A 190 9.26 9.48 -12.87
C ASP A 190 9.29 8.77 -11.50
N LEU A 191 10.44 8.79 -10.80
CA LEU A 191 10.65 8.05 -9.55
C LEU A 191 11.05 8.95 -8.39
N VAL A 192 10.58 8.59 -7.20
CA VAL A 192 10.99 9.17 -5.92
C VAL A 192 11.13 8.08 -4.85
N GLU A 193 12.19 8.19 -4.07
CA GLU A 193 12.43 7.34 -2.90
C GLU A 193 12.38 8.18 -1.63
N VAL A 194 11.67 7.68 -0.63
CA VAL A 194 11.61 8.26 0.70
C VAL A 194 12.67 7.60 1.61
N ARG A 195 12.87 8.16 2.79
CA ARG A 195 13.76 7.59 3.82
C ARG A 195 13.28 6.21 4.26
N ASP A 196 14.21 5.37 4.70
CA ASP A 196 13.93 3.98 5.07
C ASP A 196 12.83 3.85 6.13
N ASN A 197 12.82 4.70 7.14
CA ASN A 197 11.83 4.72 8.21
C ASN A 197 10.49 5.41 7.84
N VAL A 198 10.23 5.61 6.56
CA VAL A 198 8.98 6.16 6.02
C VAL A 198 8.45 5.26 4.89
N LYS A 199 9.26 4.31 4.44
CA LYS A 199 8.91 3.41 3.33
C LYS A 199 7.68 2.56 3.64
N GLY A 200 7.66 1.93 4.82
CA GLY A 200 6.53 1.12 5.27
C GLY A 200 5.26 1.95 5.43
N ASP A 201 5.37 3.14 6.05
CA ASP A 201 4.24 4.07 6.17
C ASP A 201 3.62 4.39 4.81
N VAL A 202 4.46 4.76 3.82
CA VAL A 202 4.00 5.05 2.46
C VAL A 202 3.32 3.85 1.84
N ALA A 203 3.95 2.67 1.93
CA ALA A 203 3.40 1.46 1.34
C ALA A 203 2.03 1.10 1.95
N ARG A 204 1.89 1.15 3.28
CA ARG A 204 0.61 0.89 3.96
C ARG A 204 -0.46 1.92 3.64
N ILE A 205 -0.09 3.17 3.38
CA ILE A 205 -1.01 4.21 2.91
C ILE A 205 -1.48 3.92 1.48
N LEU A 206 -0.57 3.57 0.57
CA LEU A 206 -0.92 3.26 -0.82
C LEU A 206 -1.80 2.01 -0.93
N LEU A 207 -1.51 0.96 -0.15
CA LEU A 207 -2.35 -0.23 -0.04
C LEU A 207 -3.74 0.08 0.55
N TYR A 208 -3.81 0.98 1.53
CA TYR A 208 -5.08 1.48 2.03
C TYR A 208 -5.90 2.18 0.94
N VAL A 209 -5.28 3.07 0.18
CA VAL A 209 -5.96 3.78 -0.92
C VAL A 209 -6.42 2.80 -2.00
N TYR A 210 -5.57 1.84 -2.38
CA TYR A 210 -5.94 0.77 -3.29
C TYR A 210 -7.20 0.04 -2.82
N CYS A 211 -7.22 -0.39 -1.56
CA CYS A 211 -8.32 -1.18 -1.04
C CYS A 211 -9.56 -0.33 -0.70
N ARG A 212 -9.39 0.76 0.07
CA ARG A 212 -10.51 1.59 0.54
C ARG A 212 -11.20 2.34 -0.60
N TRP A 213 -10.43 2.90 -1.52
CA TRP A 213 -10.92 3.79 -2.57
C TRP A 213 -11.01 3.13 -3.95
N GLY A 214 -10.62 1.85 -4.07
CA GLY A 214 -10.75 1.09 -5.29
C GLY A 214 -9.85 1.61 -6.41
N GLN A 215 -8.57 1.86 -6.11
CA GLN A 215 -7.60 2.33 -7.11
C GLN A 215 -6.83 1.16 -7.72
N PRO A 216 -7.06 0.77 -8.99
CA PRO A 216 -6.55 -0.48 -9.56
C PRO A 216 -5.08 -0.40 -10.04
N ASN A 217 -4.35 0.67 -9.70
CA ASN A 217 -3.09 1.02 -10.33
C ASN A 217 -1.87 0.52 -9.54
N LEU A 218 -1.89 -0.74 -9.13
CA LEU A 218 -0.74 -1.47 -8.62
C LEU A 218 -0.33 -2.54 -9.62
N TYR A 219 0.97 -2.69 -9.87
CA TYR A 219 1.51 -3.65 -10.81
C TYR A 219 2.40 -4.66 -10.09
N GLN A 220 2.09 -5.93 -10.28
CA GLN A 220 2.84 -7.04 -9.75
C GLN A 220 3.79 -7.61 -10.80
N ASN A 221 4.93 -8.12 -10.35
CA ASN A 221 6.00 -8.66 -11.20
C ASN A 221 6.52 -7.65 -12.25
N VAL A 222 6.32 -6.36 -11.99
CA VAL A 222 6.83 -5.28 -12.82
C VAL A 222 7.80 -4.46 -11.98
N ALA A 223 9.06 -4.43 -12.37
CA ALA A 223 10.04 -3.57 -11.72
C ALA A 223 9.69 -2.10 -11.99
N GLU A 224 10.06 -1.19 -11.07
CA GLU A 224 9.75 0.24 -11.20
C GLU A 224 10.19 0.83 -12.54
N LYS A 225 11.35 0.36 -13.05
CA LYS A 225 11.91 0.79 -14.35
C LYS A 225 11.06 0.42 -15.56
N ASP A 226 10.23 -0.60 -15.41
CA ASP A 226 9.41 -1.18 -16.48
C ASP A 226 7.93 -0.80 -16.32
N LEU A 227 7.60 0.00 -15.30
CA LEU A 227 6.25 0.56 -15.17
C LEU A 227 5.96 1.45 -16.38
N PRO A 228 4.74 1.37 -16.96
CA PRO A 228 4.33 2.27 -18.02
C PRO A 228 4.52 3.74 -17.59
N ALA A 229 5.09 4.55 -18.45
CA ALA A 229 5.26 5.98 -18.18
C ALA A 229 3.88 6.64 -17.95
N PHE A 230 3.83 7.56 -17.00
CA PHE A 230 2.64 8.37 -16.80
C PHE A 230 2.46 9.32 -17.98
N ASP A 231 1.38 9.14 -18.74
CA ASP A 231 0.93 10.08 -19.77
C ASP A 231 -0.26 10.88 -19.26
N SER A 232 -0.06 12.19 -19.07
CA SER A 232 -1.08 13.09 -18.53
C SER A 232 -2.33 13.22 -19.40
N ASP A 233 -2.19 13.02 -20.70
CA ASP A 233 -3.25 13.28 -21.66
C ASP A 233 -4.11 12.03 -21.92
N ASP A 234 -3.48 10.85 -21.95
CA ASP A 234 -4.18 9.58 -22.20
C ASP A 234 -4.79 9.00 -20.90
N ASP A 235 -4.11 9.16 -19.77
CA ASP A 235 -4.52 8.59 -18.49
C ASP A 235 -5.66 9.34 -17.81
N ALA A 236 -5.86 10.61 -18.13
CA ALA A 236 -7.01 11.38 -17.61
C ALA A 236 -8.34 10.80 -18.10
N ASN A 237 -8.35 10.21 -19.30
CA ASN A 237 -9.55 9.68 -19.95
C ASN A 237 -9.75 8.18 -19.76
N ASN A 238 -8.70 7.39 -19.53
CA ASN A 238 -8.77 5.92 -19.55
C ASN A 238 -8.65 5.24 -18.16
N GLY A 239 -8.46 5.99 -17.08
CA GLY A 239 -8.33 5.43 -15.71
C GLY A 239 -7.06 4.57 -15.50
N LYS A 240 -6.14 4.52 -16.45
CA LYS A 240 -4.89 3.73 -16.41
C LYS A 240 -3.74 4.56 -15.81
N LYS A 241 -3.96 5.11 -14.63
CA LYS A 241 -2.91 5.87 -13.95
C LYS A 241 -2.05 4.91 -13.15
N VAL A 242 -1.00 4.39 -13.80
CA VAL A 242 -0.01 3.56 -13.12
C VAL A 242 0.67 4.37 -12.04
N ILE A 243 0.79 3.78 -10.85
CA ILE A 243 1.40 4.49 -9.75
C ILE A 243 2.56 3.71 -9.16
N GLU A 244 2.36 2.42 -8.82
CA GLU A 244 3.34 1.75 -7.97
C GLU A 244 3.58 0.29 -8.39
N SER A 245 4.82 -0.17 -8.19
CA SER A 245 5.13 -1.59 -8.17
C SER A 245 4.64 -2.22 -6.87
N LEU A 246 3.76 -3.22 -6.93
CA LEU A 246 3.31 -3.95 -5.75
C LEU A 246 4.49 -4.60 -5.03
N ASP A 247 5.45 -5.15 -5.77
CA ASP A 247 6.63 -5.81 -5.19
C ASP A 247 7.46 -4.84 -4.36
N THR A 248 7.58 -3.59 -4.80
CA THR A 248 8.23 -2.51 -4.04
C THR A 248 7.46 -2.19 -2.77
N LEU A 249 6.14 -2.05 -2.85
CA LEU A 249 5.33 -1.77 -1.66
C LEU A 249 5.40 -2.90 -0.64
N LEU A 250 5.38 -4.17 -1.07
CA LEU A 250 5.52 -5.31 -0.17
C LEU A 250 6.91 -5.36 0.47
N LYS A 251 7.97 -5.11 -0.30
CA LYS A 251 9.34 -4.99 0.25
C LYS A 251 9.43 -3.86 1.28
N TRP A 252 8.84 -2.71 1.01
CA TRP A 252 8.82 -1.58 1.92
C TRP A 252 8.02 -1.88 3.20
N CYS A 253 6.84 -2.51 3.10
CA CYS A 253 6.07 -2.97 4.26
C CYS A 253 6.87 -3.90 5.16
N LYS A 254 7.70 -4.79 4.58
CA LYS A 254 8.53 -5.75 5.32
C LYS A 254 9.75 -5.09 5.95
N SER A 255 10.45 -4.20 5.20
CA SER A 255 11.70 -3.58 5.65
C SER A 255 11.49 -2.49 6.70
N ASP A 256 10.31 -1.86 6.69
CA ASP A 256 9.92 -0.82 7.64
C ASP A 256 8.59 -1.25 8.32
N PRO A 257 8.70 -2.12 9.36
CA PRO A 257 7.55 -2.65 10.07
C PRO A 257 6.78 -1.55 10.81
N VAL A 258 5.51 -1.81 11.11
CA VAL A 258 4.67 -0.88 11.87
C VAL A 258 5.32 -0.46 13.18
N ASP A 259 5.42 0.82 13.40
CA ASP A 259 5.90 1.41 14.63
C ASP A 259 4.77 1.86 15.56
N THR A 260 5.13 2.20 16.79
CA THR A 260 4.15 2.63 17.80
C THR A 260 3.50 3.97 17.46
N TRP A 261 4.17 4.81 16.68
CA TRP A 261 3.64 6.08 16.23
C TRP A 261 2.55 5.88 15.18
N GLU A 262 2.74 4.98 14.20
CA GLU A 262 1.72 4.62 13.22
C GLU A 262 0.46 4.04 13.89
N MET A 263 0.64 3.11 14.85
CA MET A 263 -0.48 2.51 15.58
C MET A 263 -1.27 3.57 16.34
N THR A 264 -0.59 4.46 17.07
CA THR A 264 -1.23 5.56 17.80
C THR A 264 -1.94 6.51 16.84
N ARG A 265 -1.32 6.82 15.71
CA ARG A 265 -1.94 7.64 14.68
C ARG A 265 -3.20 6.98 14.10
N ASN A 266 -3.19 5.67 13.90
CA ASN A 266 -4.34 4.92 13.41
C ASN A 266 -5.53 5.02 14.39
N ASP A 267 -5.25 4.98 15.71
CA ASP A 267 -6.24 5.20 16.76
C ASP A 267 -6.81 6.64 16.72
N GLU A 268 -5.93 7.64 16.58
CA GLU A 268 -6.36 9.04 16.53
C GLU A 268 -7.19 9.34 15.27
N VAL A 269 -6.85 8.76 14.14
CA VAL A 269 -7.65 8.89 12.93
C VAL A 269 -9.00 8.19 13.09
N GLN A 270 -9.05 7.03 13.74
CA GLN A 270 -10.33 6.37 14.07
C GLN A 270 -11.20 7.25 14.95
N ASN A 271 -10.64 7.94 15.95
CA ASN A 271 -11.39 8.89 16.78
C ASN A 271 -12.03 10.02 15.97
N VAL A 272 -11.41 10.42 14.85
CA VAL A 272 -11.90 11.53 14.02
C VAL A 272 -12.88 11.08 12.96
N GLN A 273 -12.61 9.97 12.26
CA GLN A 273 -13.39 9.58 11.08
C GLN A 273 -14.01 8.18 11.15
N GLY A 274 -13.76 7.43 12.23
CA GLY A 274 -14.41 6.16 12.56
C GLY A 274 -13.73 4.91 11.99
N ASN A 275 -13.06 5.00 10.84
CA ASN A 275 -12.38 3.85 10.25
C ASN A 275 -10.90 3.78 10.59
N ARG A 276 -10.28 2.65 10.27
CA ARG A 276 -8.85 2.38 10.46
C ARG A 276 -8.18 2.00 9.13
N ASN A 277 -6.89 2.25 9.04
CA ASN A 277 -6.06 1.60 8.02
C ASN A 277 -5.73 0.18 8.49
N VAL A 278 -6.36 -0.80 7.87
CA VAL A 278 -6.22 -2.22 8.23
C VAL A 278 -4.81 -2.76 7.99
N PHE A 279 -4.04 -2.13 7.08
CA PHE A 279 -2.65 -2.51 6.80
C PHE A 279 -1.65 -2.02 7.85
N ILE A 280 -2.09 -1.18 8.81
CA ILE A 280 -1.31 -0.85 10.01
C ILE A 280 -1.58 -1.89 11.10
N ASP A 281 -2.83 -2.27 11.31
CA ASP A 281 -3.19 -3.24 12.36
C ASP A 281 -2.72 -4.66 11.99
N TYR A 282 -2.93 -5.06 10.75
CA TYR A 282 -2.59 -6.36 10.20
C TYR A 282 -1.86 -6.20 8.86
N PRO A 283 -0.58 -5.78 8.88
CA PRO A 283 0.20 -5.55 7.66
C PRO A 283 0.32 -6.80 6.78
N GLU A 284 0.14 -7.99 7.32
CA GLU A 284 0.07 -9.26 6.60
C GLU A 284 -1.06 -9.31 5.56
N TYR A 285 -2.13 -8.53 5.71
CA TYR A 285 -3.15 -8.41 4.66
C TYR A 285 -2.60 -7.88 3.35
N ALA A 286 -1.45 -7.19 3.37
CA ALA A 286 -0.78 -6.74 2.15
C ALA A 286 -0.38 -7.90 1.24
N TRP A 287 -0.10 -9.08 1.78
CA TRP A 287 0.17 -10.32 1.03
C TRP A 287 -1.10 -11.09 0.73
N LEU A 288 -1.94 -11.28 1.75
CA LEU A 288 -3.14 -12.11 1.64
C LEU A 288 -4.14 -11.59 0.61
N VAL A 289 -4.28 -10.27 0.46
CA VAL A 289 -5.16 -9.64 -0.55
C VAL A 289 -4.75 -10.04 -1.98
N PHE A 290 -3.47 -10.27 -2.21
CA PHE A 290 -2.93 -10.65 -3.52
C PHE A 290 -2.64 -12.14 -3.64
N GLY A 291 -3.11 -12.96 -2.70
CA GLY A 291 -2.91 -14.41 -2.72
C GLY A 291 -1.45 -14.83 -2.57
N GLN A 292 -0.65 -14.00 -1.90
CA GLN A 292 0.76 -14.29 -1.62
C GLN A 292 0.93 -14.81 -0.20
N ASP A 293 1.98 -15.61 -0.01
CA ASP A 293 2.36 -16.10 1.30
C ASP A 293 2.94 -14.96 2.16
N ILE A 294 2.57 -14.95 3.44
CA ILE A 294 3.14 -14.01 4.41
C ILE A 294 4.60 -14.41 4.66
N PRO A 295 5.57 -13.47 4.58
CA PRO A 295 6.96 -13.77 4.90
C PRO A 295 7.12 -14.26 6.34
N ASN A 296 7.82 -15.39 6.54
CA ASN A 296 7.99 -16.03 7.85
C ASN A 296 8.68 -15.15 8.91
N ASP A 297 9.48 -14.16 8.49
CA ASP A 297 10.23 -13.24 9.33
C ASP A 297 9.55 -11.87 9.48
N MET A 298 8.29 -11.77 9.05
CA MET A 298 7.53 -10.52 9.11
C MET A 298 7.20 -10.16 10.56
N LYS A 299 7.45 -8.91 10.92
CA LYS A 299 7.10 -8.33 12.23
C LYS A 299 5.78 -7.60 12.11
N THR A 300 4.80 -8.00 12.90
CA THR A 300 3.45 -7.43 12.90
C THR A 300 2.97 -7.08 14.30
N PRO A 301 2.12 -6.05 14.46
CA PRO A 301 1.53 -5.71 15.75
C PRO A 301 0.61 -6.80 16.31
N SER A 302 -0.01 -7.58 15.43
CA SER A 302 -0.91 -8.67 15.84
C SER A 302 -0.17 -9.88 16.40
N GLY A 303 1.06 -10.10 15.91
CA GLY A 303 1.79 -11.36 16.11
C GLY A 303 1.25 -12.52 15.26
N GLU A 304 0.15 -12.32 14.53
CA GLU A 304 -0.52 -13.35 13.73
C GLU A 304 0.33 -13.88 12.59
N ALA A 305 1.24 -13.06 12.04
CA ALA A 305 2.17 -13.52 11.03
C ALA A 305 3.05 -14.68 11.51
N ALA A 306 3.34 -14.74 12.81
CA ALA A 306 4.08 -15.86 13.40
C ALA A 306 3.22 -17.13 13.57
N HIS A 307 1.89 -16.98 13.51
CA HIS A 307 0.91 -18.06 13.61
C HIS A 307 0.20 -18.34 12.28
N ALA A 308 0.54 -17.59 11.24
CA ALA A 308 0.04 -17.91 9.90
C ALA A 308 0.34 -19.38 9.61
N ALA A 309 -0.64 -20.09 9.06
CA ALA A 309 -0.43 -21.47 8.64
C ALA A 309 0.86 -21.52 7.81
N PRO A 310 1.71 -22.53 7.99
CA PRO A 310 2.94 -22.63 7.24
C PRO A 310 2.61 -22.42 5.77
N ALA A 311 3.44 -21.61 5.11
CA ALA A 311 3.34 -21.38 3.67
C ALA A 311 3.06 -22.71 2.99
N CYS A 312 2.10 -22.75 2.10
CA CYS A 312 1.71 -23.99 1.44
C CYS A 312 2.98 -24.65 0.88
N ASP A 313 3.28 -25.88 1.29
CA ASP A 313 4.30 -26.69 0.63
C ASP A 313 3.84 -26.91 -0.82
N HIS A 314 4.16 -25.92 -1.65
CA HIS A 314 3.69 -25.89 -3.02
C HIS A 314 4.08 -27.13 -3.79
N VAL A 315 3.09 -27.81 -4.31
CA VAL A 315 3.27 -28.88 -5.32
C VAL A 315 2.91 -28.28 -6.66
N TRP A 316 3.95 -27.80 -7.34
CA TRP A 316 3.80 -27.18 -8.65
C TRP A 316 3.47 -28.22 -9.72
N ASP A 317 2.60 -27.87 -10.63
CA ASP A 317 2.35 -28.65 -11.84
C ASP A 317 3.57 -28.60 -12.80
N ALA A 318 3.44 -29.22 -13.97
CA ALA A 318 4.50 -29.23 -14.98
C ALA A 318 4.77 -27.85 -15.61
N GLY A 319 3.94 -26.86 -15.31
CA GLY A 319 3.96 -25.53 -15.90
C GLY A 319 3.50 -25.51 -17.36
N LYS A 320 2.84 -24.43 -17.71
CA LYS A 320 2.38 -24.16 -19.08
C LYS A 320 3.04 -22.90 -19.60
N VAL A 321 3.53 -22.92 -20.83
CA VAL A 321 3.98 -21.71 -21.52
C VAL A 321 2.75 -20.82 -21.73
N THR A 322 2.75 -19.65 -21.12
CA THR A 322 1.68 -18.67 -21.19
C THR A 322 2.02 -17.55 -22.18
N THR A 323 3.30 -17.33 -22.42
CA THR A 323 3.81 -16.45 -23.46
C THR A 323 4.96 -17.16 -24.17
N GLU A 324 4.84 -17.40 -25.46
CA GLU A 324 5.92 -18.02 -26.23
C GLU A 324 7.07 -17.01 -26.42
N PRO A 325 8.34 -17.45 -26.28
CA PRO A 325 9.47 -16.60 -26.56
C PRO A 325 9.57 -16.31 -28.06
N THR A 326 9.91 -15.08 -28.38
CA THR A 326 10.22 -14.68 -29.76
C THR A 326 11.73 -14.67 -29.99
N CYS A 327 12.18 -14.26 -31.17
CA CYS A 327 13.61 -14.10 -31.42
C CYS A 327 14.28 -13.06 -30.51
N THR A 328 13.54 -12.05 -30.09
CA THR A 328 14.05 -10.88 -29.36
C THR A 328 13.45 -10.72 -27.97
N GLU A 329 12.32 -11.34 -27.72
CA GLU A 329 11.61 -11.21 -26.45
C GLU A 329 11.55 -12.55 -25.72
N ALA A 330 11.73 -12.48 -24.41
CA ALA A 330 11.60 -13.64 -23.54
C ALA A 330 10.14 -14.11 -23.45
N GLY A 331 9.95 -15.41 -23.36
CA GLY A 331 8.67 -16.01 -23.06
C GLY A 331 8.44 -16.19 -21.57
N VAL A 332 7.24 -16.64 -21.19
CA VAL A 332 6.85 -16.92 -19.81
C VAL A 332 6.25 -18.31 -19.68
N LYS A 333 6.77 -19.09 -18.75
CA LYS A 333 6.18 -20.34 -18.30
C LYS A 333 5.55 -20.15 -16.93
N THR A 334 4.27 -20.51 -16.80
CA THR A 334 3.50 -20.39 -15.55
C THR A 334 3.26 -21.76 -14.96
N TYR A 335 3.55 -21.91 -13.68
CA TYR A 335 3.28 -23.09 -12.86
C TYR A 335 2.14 -22.80 -11.90
N THR A 336 1.25 -23.77 -11.69
CA THR A 336 0.16 -23.67 -10.73
C THR A 336 0.34 -24.68 -9.60
N CYS A 337 0.19 -24.25 -8.37
CA CYS A 337 0.21 -25.16 -7.23
C CYS A 337 -1.09 -25.99 -7.18
N SER A 338 -0.96 -27.31 -7.20
CA SER A 338 -2.11 -28.22 -7.10
C SER A 338 -2.81 -28.22 -5.75
N LYS A 339 -2.15 -27.70 -4.67
CA LYS A 339 -2.70 -27.65 -3.32
C LYS A 339 -3.47 -26.36 -3.03
N CYS A 340 -2.99 -25.22 -3.51
CA CYS A 340 -3.54 -23.92 -3.15
C CYS A 340 -3.94 -23.03 -4.35
N GLY A 341 -3.65 -23.46 -5.58
CA GLY A 341 -3.94 -22.70 -6.79
C GLY A 341 -3.00 -21.50 -7.06
N ASN A 342 -2.05 -21.22 -6.17
CA ASN A 342 -1.08 -20.17 -6.40
C ASN A 342 -0.25 -20.44 -7.66
N THR A 343 0.18 -19.37 -8.33
CA THR A 343 0.99 -19.44 -9.54
C THR A 343 2.38 -18.86 -9.32
N LYS A 344 3.39 -19.40 -9.99
CA LYS A 344 4.70 -18.78 -10.16
C LYS A 344 5.06 -18.75 -11.63
N THR A 345 5.88 -17.82 -12.03
CA THR A 345 6.37 -17.70 -13.40
C THR A 345 7.86 -17.96 -13.49
N GLU A 346 8.27 -18.49 -14.63
CA GLU A 346 9.66 -18.66 -15.04
C GLU A 346 9.84 -18.02 -16.40
N GLU A 347 10.87 -17.19 -16.54
CA GLU A 347 11.21 -16.56 -17.79
C GLU A 347 11.88 -17.57 -18.72
N LEU A 348 11.38 -17.69 -19.94
CA LEU A 348 11.99 -18.46 -21.01
C LEU A 348 12.86 -17.53 -21.84
N PRO A 349 14.17 -17.81 -22.02
CA PRO A 349 15.03 -16.91 -22.76
C PRO A 349 14.54 -16.73 -24.21
N ALA A 350 14.75 -15.55 -24.75
CA ALA A 350 14.49 -15.27 -26.16
C ALA A 350 15.26 -16.27 -27.04
N LEU A 351 14.62 -16.68 -28.13
CA LEU A 351 15.14 -17.74 -29.00
C LEU A 351 16.38 -17.34 -29.82
N GLY A 352 16.66 -16.05 -29.91
CA GLY A 352 17.69 -15.50 -30.79
C GLY A 352 17.34 -15.65 -32.27
N HIS A 353 18.07 -14.94 -33.11
CA HIS A 353 17.98 -15.08 -34.56
C HIS A 353 18.87 -16.23 -35.06
N ILE A 354 18.39 -16.95 -36.04
CA ILE A 354 19.17 -17.99 -36.79
C ILE A 354 19.02 -17.73 -38.28
N ASP A 355 20.10 -18.00 -39.02
CA ASP A 355 20.19 -17.91 -40.48
C ASP A 355 21.03 -19.10 -40.97
N GLU A 356 20.38 -20.26 -41.17
CA GLU A 356 21.03 -21.48 -41.63
C GLU A 356 21.28 -21.43 -43.12
N ASN A 357 20.41 -20.78 -43.88
CA ASN A 357 20.48 -20.70 -45.32
C ASN A 357 21.39 -19.55 -45.83
N LYS A 358 21.85 -18.66 -44.93
CA LYS A 358 22.78 -17.54 -45.22
C LYS A 358 22.24 -16.50 -46.20
N ASP A 359 20.94 -16.24 -46.14
CA ASP A 359 20.30 -15.21 -46.97
C ASP A 359 20.16 -13.84 -46.26
N ALA A 360 20.80 -13.71 -45.09
CA ALA A 360 20.75 -12.53 -44.23
C ALA A 360 19.35 -12.21 -43.67
N LEU A 361 18.45 -13.15 -43.63
CA LEU A 361 17.16 -13.11 -42.98
C LEU A 361 17.11 -14.16 -41.87
N CYS A 362 16.41 -13.83 -40.80
CA CYS A 362 16.18 -14.83 -39.76
C CYS A 362 15.17 -15.89 -40.20
N ASP A 363 15.55 -17.16 -40.19
CA ASP A 363 14.69 -18.27 -40.56
C ASP A 363 13.44 -18.45 -39.68
N ARG A 364 13.44 -17.82 -38.46
CA ARG A 364 12.31 -17.91 -37.55
C ARG A 364 11.32 -16.75 -37.73
N CYS A 365 11.80 -15.51 -37.91
CA CYS A 365 10.94 -14.30 -37.90
C CYS A 365 11.05 -13.44 -39.16
N GLY A 366 11.95 -13.78 -40.10
CA GLY A 366 12.14 -13.01 -41.32
C GLY A 366 12.85 -11.67 -41.16
N ALA A 367 13.32 -11.33 -39.96
CA ALA A 367 14.04 -10.07 -39.73
C ALA A 367 15.39 -10.08 -40.42
N LYS A 368 15.81 -8.93 -40.99
CA LYS A 368 17.15 -8.79 -41.57
C LYS A 368 18.22 -8.87 -40.50
N LEU A 369 19.19 -9.75 -40.68
CA LEU A 369 20.32 -9.90 -39.77
C LEU A 369 21.40 -8.91 -40.20
N GLY A 370 21.81 -8.03 -39.31
CA GLY A 370 22.79 -6.95 -39.57
C GLY A 370 22.25 -5.54 -39.33
N GLU A 371 20.96 -5.37 -39.14
CA GLU A 371 20.38 -4.14 -38.58
C GLU A 371 19.91 -4.45 -37.15
N ASP A 372 20.84 -4.56 -36.18
CA ASP A 372 20.46 -4.60 -34.77
C ASP A 372 19.63 -3.34 -34.45
N PRO A 373 18.40 -3.45 -33.96
CA PRO A 373 17.73 -2.31 -33.37
C PRO A 373 18.61 -1.85 -32.21
N LYS A 374 19.13 -0.63 -32.31
CA LYS A 374 19.90 0.04 -31.26
C LYS A 374 19.14 -0.20 -29.94
N PRO A 375 19.74 -0.84 -28.94
CA PRO A 375 19.04 -1.10 -27.69
C PRO A 375 18.55 0.25 -27.15
N THR A 376 17.27 0.40 -26.97
CA THR A 376 16.69 1.52 -26.25
C THR A 376 17.30 1.43 -24.86
N GLY A 377 18.26 2.33 -24.60
CA GLY A 377 19.20 2.23 -23.49
C GLY A 377 18.51 1.93 -22.18
N ASN A 378 18.99 0.90 -21.54
CA ASN A 378 18.62 0.54 -20.17
C ASN A 378 18.88 1.76 -19.28
N LYS A 379 17.84 2.40 -18.77
CA LYS A 379 17.94 3.62 -17.95
C LYS A 379 18.56 3.38 -16.57
N TYR A 380 18.81 2.12 -16.21
CA TYR A 380 19.29 1.73 -14.89
C TYR A 380 20.61 0.97 -14.95
N VAL A 381 21.54 1.34 -14.12
CA VAL A 381 22.77 0.59 -13.87
C VAL A 381 22.54 -0.29 -12.66
N LYS A 382 22.61 -1.60 -12.86
CA LYS A 382 22.55 -2.56 -11.75
C LYS A 382 23.76 -2.33 -10.85
N ALA A 383 23.54 -1.99 -9.58
CA ALA A 383 24.62 -1.99 -8.61
C ALA A 383 25.20 -3.41 -8.52
N ALA A 384 26.52 -3.52 -8.64
CA ALA A 384 27.20 -4.77 -8.41
C ALA A 384 27.04 -5.17 -6.93
N SER A 385 26.71 -6.43 -6.71
CA SER A 385 26.57 -7.08 -5.41
C SER A 385 27.87 -7.05 -4.62
#